data_c6cbc58f9c4287effa7fa819fa9322ff
#
_entry.id   c6cbc58f9c4287effa7fa819fa9322ff
#
_cell.length_a   1.000
_cell.length_b   1.000
_cell.length_c   1.000
_cell.angle_alpha   90.00
_cell.angle_beta   90.00
_cell.angle_gamma   90.00
#
_symmetry.space_group_name_H-M   'P 1'
#
loop_
_entity.id
_entity.type
_entity.pdbx_description
1 polymer ?
#
loop_
_entity_poly.entity_id
_entity_poly.type
_entity_poly.pdbx_seq_one_letter_code
_entity_poly.pdbx_strand_id
1 'polypeptide(L)'
;MNQRARRGRAAHRRGLGAERLCLWALRLRGYRILAQRYRAPVGEIDLIARRGHTVAAIEVKARADDARAAEAVLWKQRSRIARALEHFLQSRPDLADAALRFDVMLVAPGRWPRHVRGAWRVGE
;
A
#
# COMPACT_ATOMS: atom_id res chain seq x y z
N MET A 1 3.22 -31.45 7.87
CA MET A 1 2.60 -30.14 7.57
C MET A 1 1.69 -30.29 6.36
N ASN A 2 0.45 -29.82 6.43
CA ASN A 2 -0.47 -29.96 5.30
C ASN A 2 -0.19 -28.91 4.22
N GLN A 3 -0.74 -29.13 3.03
CA GLN A 3 -0.52 -28.26 1.87
C GLN A 3 -1.03 -26.83 2.13
N ARG A 4 -2.08 -26.69 2.91
CA ARG A 4 -2.68 -25.39 3.24
C ARG A 4 -1.69 -24.51 4.00
N ALA A 5 -0.97 -25.08 4.97
CA ALA A 5 0.04 -24.35 5.73
C ALA A 5 1.23 -23.98 4.85
N ARG A 6 1.64 -24.88 3.94
CA ARG A 6 2.71 -24.60 2.98
C ARG A 6 2.35 -23.44 2.05
N ARG A 7 1.14 -23.43 1.52
CA ARG A 7 0.65 -22.35 0.64
C ARG A 7 0.63 -21.01 1.37
N GLY A 8 0.17 -21.00 2.62
CA GLY A 8 0.14 -19.78 3.42
C GLY A 8 1.54 -19.20 3.66
N ARG A 9 2.51 -20.07 3.97
CA ARG A 9 3.90 -19.64 4.18
C ARG A 9 4.54 -19.11 2.90
N ALA A 10 4.31 -19.78 1.77
CA ALA A 10 4.88 -19.35 0.50
C ALA A 10 4.27 -18.01 0.07
N ALA A 11 2.95 -17.82 0.25
CA ALA A 11 2.30 -16.55 -0.05
C ALA A 11 2.81 -15.43 0.86
N HIS A 12 3.00 -15.70 2.15
CA HIS A 12 3.54 -14.73 3.09
C HIS A 12 4.97 -14.31 2.72
N ARG A 13 5.83 -15.26 2.38
CA ARG A 13 7.21 -14.94 1.97
C ARG A 13 7.25 -14.12 0.70
N ARG A 14 6.40 -14.43 -0.28
CA ARG A 14 6.30 -13.65 -1.51
C ARG A 14 5.80 -12.24 -1.24
N GLY A 15 4.84 -12.10 -0.31
CA GLY A 15 4.35 -10.80 0.13
C GLY A 15 5.45 -9.95 0.76
N LEU A 16 6.27 -10.57 1.64
CA LEU A 16 7.39 -9.87 2.27
C LEU A 16 8.43 -9.42 1.25
N GLY A 17 8.77 -10.28 0.27
CA GLY A 17 9.69 -9.92 -0.80
C GLY A 17 9.16 -8.79 -1.66
N ALA A 18 7.87 -8.84 -2.00
CA ALA A 18 7.21 -7.80 -2.77
C ALA A 18 7.24 -6.46 -2.03
N GLU A 19 6.94 -6.48 -0.73
CA GLU A 19 6.97 -5.26 0.10
C GLU A 19 8.37 -4.64 0.15
N ARG A 20 9.41 -5.45 0.27
CA ARG A 20 10.79 -4.94 0.29
C ARG A 20 11.15 -4.25 -1.01
N LEU A 21 10.78 -4.82 -2.14
CA LEU A 21 11.00 -4.20 -3.45
C LEU A 21 10.26 -2.87 -3.55
N CYS A 22 9.03 -2.82 -3.04
CA CYS A 22 8.26 -1.58 -3.01
C CYS A 22 8.94 -0.51 -2.15
N LEU A 23 9.49 -0.90 -0.99
CA LEU A 23 10.23 0.03 -0.13
C LEU A 23 11.41 0.64 -0.87
N TRP A 24 12.20 -0.17 -1.56
CA TRP A 24 13.34 0.32 -2.34
C TRP A 24 12.89 1.20 -3.49
N ALA A 25 11.83 0.81 -4.21
CA ALA A 25 11.30 1.60 -5.31
C ALA A 25 10.86 2.99 -4.84
N LEU A 26 10.19 3.06 -3.69
CA LEU A 26 9.73 4.31 -3.11
C LEU A 26 10.90 5.18 -2.64
N ARG A 27 11.86 4.60 -1.93
CA ARG A 27 13.03 5.34 -1.44
C ARG A 27 13.85 5.92 -2.58
N LEU A 28 14.04 5.18 -3.65
CA LEU A 28 14.78 5.65 -4.82
C LEU A 28 14.07 6.82 -5.51
N ARG A 29 12.77 6.97 -5.32
CA ARG A 29 11.99 8.08 -5.85
C ARG A 29 11.82 9.23 -4.86
N GLY A 30 12.51 9.17 -3.73
CA GLY A 30 12.51 10.24 -2.75
C GLY A 30 11.40 10.15 -1.70
N TYR A 31 10.71 9.02 -1.59
CA TYR A 31 9.70 8.83 -0.54
C TYR A 31 10.36 8.44 0.77
N ARG A 32 9.80 8.98 1.85
CA ARG A 32 10.10 8.54 3.21
C ARG A 32 9.02 7.59 3.65
N ILE A 33 9.39 6.41 4.13
CA ILE A 33 8.44 5.43 4.62
C ILE A 33 8.04 5.82 6.04
N LEU A 34 6.75 6.06 6.25
CA LEU A 34 6.20 6.44 7.55
C LEU A 34 5.71 5.25 8.35
N ALA A 35 5.16 4.24 7.69
CA ALA A 35 4.67 3.03 8.34
C ALA A 35 4.62 1.86 7.35
N GLN A 36 4.81 0.67 7.89
CA GLN A 36 4.66 -0.59 7.16
C GLN A 36 3.64 -1.43 7.90
N ARG A 37 2.68 -2.01 7.15
CA ARG A 37 1.63 -2.86 7.72
C ARG A 37 0.93 -2.16 8.89
N TYR A 38 0.51 -0.94 8.64
CA TYR A 38 -0.20 -0.18 9.65
C TYR A 38 -1.57 -0.78 9.90
N ARG A 39 -1.83 -1.15 11.14
CA ARG A 39 -3.11 -1.75 11.56
C ARG A 39 -3.87 -0.79 12.45
N ALA A 40 -5.13 -0.54 12.07
CA ALA A 40 -6.08 0.21 12.86
C ALA A 40 -7.30 -0.68 13.13
N PRO A 41 -8.14 -0.35 14.11
CA PRO A 41 -9.36 -1.15 14.35
C PRO A 41 -10.25 -1.28 13.12
N VAL A 42 -10.22 -0.28 12.24
CA VAL A 42 -11.09 -0.19 11.05
C VAL A 42 -10.47 -0.73 9.77
N GLY A 43 -9.17 -1.02 9.75
CA GLY A 43 -8.52 -1.51 8.55
C GLY A 43 -7.02 -1.53 8.64
N GLU A 44 -6.38 -1.95 7.54
CA GLU A 44 -4.94 -2.10 7.43
C GLU A 44 -4.43 -1.42 6.17
N ILE A 45 -3.24 -0.83 6.23
CA ILE A 45 -2.56 -0.21 5.08
C ILE A 45 -1.19 -0.87 4.93
N ASP A 46 -0.88 -1.36 3.73
CA ASP A 46 0.40 -2.03 3.48
C ASP A 46 1.58 -1.09 3.70
N LEU A 47 1.54 0.10 3.11
CA LEU A 47 2.60 1.08 3.24
C LEU A 47 2.01 2.49 3.34
N ILE A 48 2.59 3.32 4.20
CA ILE A 48 2.31 4.75 4.25
C ILE A 48 3.64 5.45 3.99
N ALA A 49 3.66 6.33 2.98
CA ALA A 49 4.88 7.02 2.57
C ALA A 49 4.61 8.50 2.31
N ARG A 50 5.64 9.31 2.43
CA ARG A 50 5.54 10.75 2.23
C ARG A 50 6.59 11.22 1.23
N ARG A 51 6.17 12.09 0.32
CA ARG A 51 7.09 12.85 -0.54
C ARG A 51 6.57 14.28 -0.65
N GLY A 52 7.39 15.25 -0.19
CA GLY A 52 6.95 16.64 -0.13
C GLY A 52 5.75 16.80 0.80
N HIS A 53 4.69 17.42 0.29
CA HIS A 53 3.43 17.63 1.01
C HIS A 53 2.42 16.50 0.88
N THR A 54 2.77 15.43 0.20
CA THR A 54 1.84 14.33 -0.08
C THR A 54 2.12 13.13 0.79
N VAL A 55 1.10 12.64 1.47
CA VAL A 55 1.11 11.36 2.17
C VAL A 55 0.29 10.37 1.37
N ALA A 56 0.92 9.26 0.99
CA ALA A 56 0.29 8.21 0.20
C ALA A 56 0.03 6.97 1.04
N ALA A 57 -1.20 6.48 1.01
CA ALA A 57 -1.56 5.16 1.51
C ALA A 57 -1.47 4.21 0.32
N ILE A 58 -0.63 3.19 0.42
CA ILE A 58 -0.25 2.36 -0.71
C ILE A 58 -0.65 0.91 -0.45
N GLU A 59 -1.41 0.35 -1.39
CA GLU A 59 -1.78 -1.06 -1.40
C GLU A 59 -0.87 -1.81 -2.37
N VAL A 60 -0.28 -2.90 -1.89
CA VAL A 60 0.61 -3.74 -2.71
C VAL A 60 -0.19 -4.91 -3.25
N LYS A 61 -0.21 -5.08 -4.57
CA LYS A 61 -0.92 -6.17 -5.24
C LYS A 61 0.01 -6.95 -6.16
N ALA A 62 -0.09 -8.27 -6.08
CA ALA A 62 0.69 -9.17 -6.92
C ALA A 62 -0.04 -9.37 -8.26
N ARG A 63 0.21 -8.46 -9.21
CA ARG A 63 -0.38 -8.49 -10.55
C ARG A 63 0.61 -8.02 -11.59
N ALA A 64 0.56 -8.64 -12.76
CA ALA A 64 1.38 -8.23 -13.91
C ALA A 64 0.73 -7.12 -14.71
N ASP A 65 -0.60 -7.05 -14.70
CA ASP A 65 -1.40 -6.10 -15.48
C ASP A 65 -1.78 -4.90 -14.62
N ASP A 66 -1.50 -3.72 -15.12
CA ASP A 66 -1.78 -2.46 -14.46
C ASP A 66 -2.95 -1.68 -15.06
N ALA A 67 -3.54 -2.17 -16.15
CA ALA A 67 -4.61 -1.46 -16.86
C ALA A 67 -5.80 -1.14 -15.96
N ARG A 68 -6.01 -1.95 -14.90
CA ARG A 68 -7.11 -1.79 -13.96
C ARG A 68 -6.61 -1.82 -12.52
N ALA A 69 -5.52 -1.11 -12.26
CA ALA A 69 -4.92 -1.09 -10.92
C ALA A 69 -5.91 -0.64 -9.85
N ALA A 70 -6.74 0.36 -10.15
CA ALA A 70 -7.74 0.85 -9.20
C ALA A 70 -8.76 -0.23 -8.82
N GLU A 71 -9.13 -1.10 -9.78
CA GLU A 71 -10.07 -2.18 -9.54
C GLU A 71 -9.48 -3.31 -8.69
N ALA A 72 -8.15 -3.37 -8.57
CA ALA A 72 -7.48 -4.34 -7.70
C ALA A 72 -7.80 -4.09 -6.23
N VAL A 73 -8.20 -2.86 -5.88
CA VAL A 73 -8.61 -2.50 -4.53
C VAL A 73 -10.13 -2.49 -4.48
N LEU A 74 -10.71 -3.48 -3.83
CA LEU A 74 -12.15 -3.62 -3.73
C LEU A 74 -12.78 -2.44 -2.99
N TRP A 75 -14.03 -2.10 -3.34
CA TRP A 75 -14.77 -0.98 -2.77
C TRP A 75 -14.73 -0.96 -1.24
N LYS A 76 -15.00 -2.11 -0.61
CA LYS A 76 -14.98 -2.20 0.87
C LYS A 76 -13.58 -1.95 1.42
N GLN A 77 -12.57 -2.41 0.72
CA GLN A 77 -11.16 -2.22 1.11
C GLN A 77 -10.78 -0.75 1.03
N ARG A 78 -11.21 -0.03 0.00
CA ARG A 78 -10.93 1.41 -0.16
C ARG A 78 -11.42 2.21 1.03
N SER A 79 -12.64 1.97 1.47
CA SER A 79 -13.22 2.64 2.64
C SER A 79 -12.41 2.35 3.91
N ARG A 80 -12.01 1.10 4.11
CA ARG A 80 -11.20 0.72 5.27
C ARG A 80 -9.82 1.36 5.26
N ILE A 81 -9.20 1.44 4.08
CA ILE A 81 -7.89 2.09 3.92
C ILE A 81 -8.01 3.58 4.26
N ALA A 82 -9.03 4.25 3.76
CA ALA A 82 -9.25 5.66 4.04
C ALA A 82 -9.42 5.93 5.53
N ARG A 83 -10.19 5.11 6.22
CA ARG A 83 -10.39 5.22 7.67
C ARG A 83 -9.10 4.92 8.45
N ALA A 84 -8.35 3.92 8.00
CA ALA A 84 -7.08 3.60 8.64
C ALA A 84 -6.08 4.74 8.49
N LEU A 85 -6.06 5.42 7.33
CA LEU A 85 -5.21 6.58 7.12
C LEU A 85 -5.61 7.73 8.03
N GLU A 86 -6.88 8.01 8.19
CA GLU A 86 -7.37 9.01 9.13
C GLU A 86 -6.92 8.69 10.57
N HIS A 87 -7.01 7.43 10.95
CA HIS A 87 -6.57 6.97 12.27
C HIS A 87 -5.06 7.22 12.46
N PHE A 88 -4.26 6.91 11.45
CA PHE A 88 -2.82 7.18 11.48
C PHE A 88 -2.53 8.67 11.66
N LEU A 89 -3.23 9.52 10.91
CA LEU A 89 -3.00 10.96 10.95
C LEU A 89 -3.36 11.59 12.29
N GLN A 90 -4.24 10.98 13.07
CA GLN A 90 -4.58 11.45 14.41
C GLN A 90 -3.36 11.44 15.34
N SER A 91 -2.42 10.53 15.12
CA SER A 91 -1.19 10.44 15.91
C SER A 91 -0.04 11.26 15.32
N ARG A 92 -0.27 11.94 14.19
CA ARG A 92 0.75 12.70 13.46
C ARG A 92 0.24 14.10 13.13
N PRO A 93 0.14 14.99 14.14
CA PRO A 93 -0.32 16.36 13.89
C PRO A 93 0.59 17.15 12.95
N ASP A 94 1.85 16.75 12.80
CA ASP A 94 2.78 17.33 11.83
C ASP A 94 2.34 17.11 10.38
N LEU A 95 1.42 16.16 10.13
CA LEU A 95 0.92 15.86 8.81
C LEU A 95 -0.51 16.38 8.55
N ALA A 96 -1.02 17.23 9.45
CA ALA A 96 -2.40 17.70 9.38
C ALA A 96 -2.73 18.41 8.06
N ASP A 97 -1.76 19.10 7.46
CA ASP A 97 -1.98 19.85 6.21
C ASP A 97 -1.50 19.09 4.97
N ALA A 98 -1.10 17.83 5.13
CA ALA A 98 -0.62 17.05 3.99
C ALA A 98 -1.75 16.73 3.02
N ALA A 99 -1.44 16.74 1.73
CA ALA A 99 -2.33 16.18 0.73
C ALA A 99 -2.32 14.67 0.84
N LEU A 100 -3.49 14.04 0.72
CA LEU A 100 -3.62 12.59 0.85
C LEU A 100 -3.81 11.96 -0.52
N ARG A 101 -3.17 10.83 -0.73
CA ARG A 101 -3.26 10.12 -2.00
C ARG A 101 -3.34 8.62 -1.73
N PHE A 102 -4.11 7.92 -2.56
CA PHE A 102 -4.27 6.47 -2.46
C PHE A 102 -3.65 5.83 -3.69
N ASP A 103 -2.64 5.02 -3.47
CA ASP A 103 -1.83 4.43 -4.53
C ASP A 103 -1.91 2.91 -4.52
N VAL A 104 -1.57 2.31 -5.64
CA VAL A 104 -1.39 0.86 -5.76
C VAL A 104 0.01 0.61 -6.30
N MET A 105 0.71 -0.34 -5.72
CA MET A 105 1.96 -0.84 -6.29
C MET A 105 1.74 -2.26 -6.77
N LEU A 106 2.04 -2.48 -8.05
CA LEU A 106 1.87 -3.77 -8.70
C LEU A 106 3.20 -4.48 -8.75
N VAL A 107 3.21 -5.72 -8.27
CA VAL A 107 4.42 -6.54 -8.21
C VAL A 107 4.19 -7.82 -8.99
N ALA A 108 5.12 -8.12 -9.90
CA ALA A 108 5.11 -9.34 -10.69
C ALA A 108 6.50 -9.97 -10.65
N PRO A 109 6.63 -11.31 -10.74
CA PRO A 109 7.93 -11.98 -10.73
C PRO A 109 8.86 -11.44 -11.82
N GLY A 110 10.11 -11.18 -11.45
CA GLY A 110 11.13 -10.73 -12.40
C GLY A 110 10.96 -9.31 -12.91
N ARG A 111 10.06 -8.52 -12.31
CA ARG A 111 9.83 -7.13 -12.72
C ARG A 111 10.01 -6.18 -11.54
N TRP A 112 10.44 -4.96 -11.87
CA TRP A 112 10.46 -3.88 -10.90
C TRP A 112 9.02 -3.48 -10.55
N PRO A 113 8.73 -3.16 -9.28
CA PRO A 113 7.38 -2.75 -8.88
C PRO A 113 6.90 -1.53 -9.68
N ARG A 114 5.66 -1.59 -10.13
CA ARG A 114 5.03 -0.47 -10.81
C ARG A 114 4.17 0.32 -9.84
N HIS A 115 4.43 1.60 -9.73
CA HIS A 115 3.72 2.48 -8.82
C HIS A 115 2.63 3.24 -9.58
N VAL A 116 1.39 2.98 -9.25
CA VAL A 116 0.23 3.68 -9.80
C VAL A 116 -0.23 4.70 -8.77
N ARG A 117 0.13 5.95 -9.01
CA ARG A 117 -0.19 7.05 -8.10
C ARG A 117 -1.62 7.51 -8.33
N GLY A 118 -2.34 7.83 -7.24
CA GLY A 118 -3.72 8.29 -7.34
C GLY A 118 -4.63 7.27 -8.00
N ALA A 119 -4.47 6.00 -7.65
CA ALA A 119 -5.22 4.92 -8.29
C ALA A 119 -6.73 5.02 -8.01
N TRP A 120 -7.12 5.64 -6.90
CA TRP A 120 -8.52 5.85 -6.55
C TRP A 120 -8.64 7.04 -5.58
N ARG A 121 -9.85 7.56 -5.44
CA ARG A 121 -10.17 8.66 -4.53
C ARG A 121 -11.23 8.19 -3.53
N VAL A 122 -11.30 8.86 -2.39
CA VAL A 122 -12.36 8.58 -1.41
C VAL A 122 -13.72 8.78 -2.07
N GLY A 123 -14.60 7.79 -1.94
CA GLY A 123 -15.93 7.83 -2.56
C GLY A 123 -16.02 7.20 -3.94
N GLU A 124 -14.88 6.77 -4.49
CA GLU A 124 -14.86 6.07 -5.78
C GLU A 124 -14.95 4.57 -5.63
#